data_091d8fb2e239d8c3025d69d1807b484e
#
_entry.id   091d8fb2e239d8c3025d69d1807b484e
#
_cell.length_a   1.000
_cell.length_b   1.000
_cell.length_c   1.000
_cell.angle_alpha   90.00
_cell.angle_beta   90.00
_cell.angle_gamma   90.00
#
_symmetry.space_group_name_H-M   'P 1'
#
loop_
_entity.id
_entity.type
_entity.pdbx_description
1 polymer ?
#
loop_
_entity_poly.entity_id
_entity_poly.type
_entity_poly.pdbx_seq_one_letter_code
_entity_poly.pdbx_strand_id
1 'polypeptide(L)'
;QVAENVAAISDLLAQNRTTIARLQVSARKLKEANVKVDALQTLITQLQEQVDQKNVQLAALTDQVKALNVEVKALGNTVTNLENDKTELMNTVADQDAQLHVVYYIVDSDKELMRKDIMDKRGIIGRTRVVSDGASMADFVRADDRTLERIPIGKARVRIVTSHPESSYMLVKDSKDVVDELVITDGTAFWKNSRILVVSHK
;
A
#
# COMPACT_ATOMS: atom_id res chain seq x y z
N GLN A 1 -17.03 -5.87 -26.31
CA GLN A 1 -17.00 -4.63 -27.14
C GLN A 1 -15.91 -4.66 -28.21
N VAL A 2 -14.61 -4.93 -27.89
CA VAL A 2 -13.52 -5.01 -28.89
C VAL A 2 -13.70 -6.21 -29.82
N ALA A 3 -14.06 -7.37 -29.30
CA ALA A 3 -14.33 -8.59 -30.09
C ALA A 3 -15.53 -8.40 -31.02
N GLU A 4 -16.58 -7.71 -30.58
CA GLU A 4 -17.75 -7.36 -31.35
C GLU A 4 -17.40 -6.41 -32.50
N ASN A 5 -16.54 -5.40 -32.25
CA ASN A 5 -16.09 -4.48 -33.29
C ASN A 5 -15.23 -5.19 -34.35
N VAL A 6 -14.36 -6.12 -33.96
CA VAL A 6 -13.57 -6.93 -34.90
C VAL A 6 -14.46 -7.83 -35.76
N ALA A 7 -15.49 -8.43 -35.18
CA ALA A 7 -16.48 -9.22 -35.92
C ALA A 7 -17.25 -8.35 -36.94
N ALA A 8 -17.71 -7.16 -36.52
CA ALA A 8 -18.42 -6.23 -37.39
C ALA A 8 -17.56 -5.77 -38.59
N ILE A 9 -16.27 -5.49 -38.37
CA ILE A 9 -15.33 -5.14 -39.44
C ILE A 9 -15.12 -6.33 -40.40
N SER A 10 -15.02 -7.55 -39.89
CA SER A 10 -14.90 -8.75 -40.70
C SER A 10 -16.13 -8.97 -41.61
N ASP A 11 -17.33 -8.74 -41.06
CA ASP A 11 -18.58 -8.85 -41.84
C ASP A 11 -18.67 -7.77 -42.91
N LEU A 12 -18.25 -6.53 -42.63
CA LEU A 12 -18.18 -5.46 -43.62
C LEU A 12 -17.23 -5.80 -44.78
N LEU A 13 -16.06 -6.39 -44.48
CA LEU A 13 -15.11 -6.85 -45.49
C LEU A 13 -15.72 -7.93 -46.38
N ALA A 14 -16.45 -8.89 -45.82
CA ALA A 14 -17.14 -9.93 -46.57
C ALA A 14 -18.23 -9.36 -47.48
N GLN A 15 -19.05 -8.42 -46.96
CA GLN A 15 -20.10 -7.74 -47.72
C GLN A 15 -19.49 -6.93 -48.89
N ASN A 16 -18.38 -6.23 -48.66
CA ASN A 16 -17.68 -5.46 -49.68
C ASN A 16 -17.19 -6.35 -50.81
N ARG A 17 -16.57 -7.51 -50.49
CA ARG A 17 -16.13 -8.50 -51.51
C ARG A 17 -17.30 -9.02 -52.35
N THR A 18 -18.44 -9.30 -51.71
CA THR A 18 -19.67 -9.74 -52.39
C THR A 18 -20.21 -8.64 -53.33
N THR A 19 -20.15 -7.38 -52.89
CA THR A 19 -20.57 -6.26 -53.71
C THR A 19 -19.69 -6.04 -54.94
N ILE A 20 -18.37 -6.16 -54.80
CA ILE A 20 -17.41 -6.12 -55.92
C ILE A 20 -17.74 -7.22 -56.94
N ALA A 21 -17.95 -8.46 -56.49
CA ALA A 21 -18.29 -9.59 -57.37
C ALA A 21 -19.58 -9.33 -58.17
N ARG A 22 -20.62 -8.82 -57.51
CA ARG A 22 -21.87 -8.44 -58.16
C ARG A 22 -21.71 -7.33 -59.20
N LEU A 23 -20.92 -6.30 -58.87
CA LEU A 23 -20.63 -5.23 -59.81
C LEU A 23 -19.86 -5.71 -61.06
N GLN A 24 -18.90 -6.63 -60.91
CA GLN A 24 -18.19 -7.28 -62.00
C GLN A 24 -19.10 -8.10 -62.91
N VAL A 25 -20.02 -8.87 -62.34
CA VAL A 25 -21.03 -9.64 -63.12
C VAL A 25 -21.95 -8.68 -63.88
N SER A 26 -22.41 -7.62 -63.24
CA SER A 26 -23.24 -6.62 -63.90
C SER A 26 -22.55 -5.91 -65.05
N ALA A 27 -21.26 -5.59 -64.90
CA ALA A 27 -20.44 -5.00 -65.95
C ALA A 27 -20.29 -5.93 -67.18
N ARG A 28 -20.10 -7.26 -66.96
CA ARG A 28 -20.06 -8.27 -68.04
C ARG A 28 -21.41 -8.34 -68.79
N LYS A 29 -22.52 -8.39 -68.08
CA LYS A 29 -23.86 -8.44 -68.70
C LYS A 29 -24.17 -7.21 -69.54
N LEU A 30 -23.76 -6.01 -69.08
CA LEU A 30 -23.90 -4.79 -69.82
C LEU A 30 -23.06 -4.74 -71.10
N LYS A 31 -21.84 -5.27 -71.04
CA LYS A 31 -20.95 -5.41 -72.21
C LYS A 31 -21.49 -6.38 -73.23
N GLU A 32 -22.09 -7.50 -72.82
CA GLU A 32 -22.72 -8.51 -73.70
C GLU A 32 -23.98 -7.95 -74.37
N ALA A 33 -24.70 -7.02 -73.71
CA ALA A 33 -25.90 -6.36 -74.27
C ALA A 33 -25.58 -5.28 -75.32
N ASN A 34 -24.31 -5.14 -75.75
CA ASN A 34 -23.83 -4.15 -76.74
C ASN A 34 -24.21 -2.68 -76.49
N VAL A 35 -24.37 -2.33 -75.21
CA VAL A 35 -24.61 -0.97 -74.78
C VAL A 35 -23.27 -0.26 -74.58
N LYS A 36 -23.09 0.93 -75.17
CA LYS A 36 -21.87 1.76 -74.90
C LYS A 36 -21.80 2.18 -73.44
N VAL A 37 -21.05 1.44 -72.62
CA VAL A 37 -21.04 1.53 -71.16
C VAL A 37 -19.67 2.04 -70.66
N ASP A 38 -18.88 2.71 -71.47
CA ASP A 38 -17.52 3.18 -71.09
C ASP A 38 -17.53 4.02 -69.81
N ALA A 39 -18.56 4.87 -69.66
CA ALA A 39 -18.69 5.70 -68.46
C ALA A 39 -19.04 4.87 -67.21
N LEU A 40 -19.95 3.90 -67.36
CA LEU A 40 -20.31 2.99 -66.26
C LEU A 40 -19.17 2.05 -65.92
N GLN A 41 -18.42 1.56 -66.90
CA GLN A 41 -17.25 0.74 -66.69
C GLN A 41 -16.16 1.48 -65.93
N THR A 42 -15.91 2.75 -66.29
CA THR A 42 -14.98 3.62 -65.59
C THR A 42 -15.43 3.84 -64.13
N LEU A 43 -16.71 4.14 -63.90
CA LEU A 43 -17.25 4.31 -62.54
C LEU A 43 -17.15 3.00 -61.71
N ILE A 44 -17.44 1.84 -62.31
CA ILE A 44 -17.28 0.56 -61.60
C ILE A 44 -15.84 0.32 -61.23
N THR A 45 -14.88 0.60 -62.10
CA THR A 45 -13.44 0.48 -61.82
C THR A 45 -13.05 1.40 -60.67
N GLN A 46 -13.46 2.69 -60.70
CA GLN A 46 -13.19 3.63 -59.65
C GLN A 46 -13.81 3.20 -58.28
N LEU A 47 -15.05 2.72 -58.30
CA LEU A 47 -15.69 2.22 -57.10
C LEU A 47 -14.97 0.97 -56.55
N GLN A 48 -14.50 0.09 -57.44
CA GLN A 48 -13.71 -1.07 -57.06
C GLN A 48 -12.42 -0.69 -56.35
N GLU A 49 -11.66 0.27 -56.93
CA GLU A 49 -10.42 0.84 -56.34
C GLU A 49 -10.69 1.44 -54.96
N GLN A 50 -11.78 2.19 -54.84
CA GLN A 50 -12.18 2.79 -53.55
C GLN A 50 -12.51 1.71 -52.50
N VAL A 51 -13.24 0.67 -52.90
CA VAL A 51 -13.55 -0.45 -52.00
C VAL A 51 -12.29 -1.19 -51.56
N ASP A 52 -11.35 -1.43 -52.50
CA ASP A 52 -10.08 -2.08 -52.20
C ASP A 52 -9.24 -1.22 -51.20
N GLN A 53 -9.17 0.09 -51.43
CA GLN A 53 -8.52 1.01 -50.49
C GLN A 53 -9.17 1.00 -49.12
N LYS A 54 -10.51 0.99 -49.04
CA LYS A 54 -11.23 0.89 -47.76
C LYS A 54 -11.01 -0.44 -47.05
N ASN A 55 -10.93 -1.54 -47.81
CA ASN A 55 -10.60 -2.86 -47.27
C ASN A 55 -9.19 -2.90 -46.62
N VAL A 56 -8.19 -2.27 -47.25
CA VAL A 56 -6.86 -2.11 -46.67
C VAL A 56 -6.90 -1.29 -45.39
N GLN A 57 -7.62 -0.16 -45.41
CA GLN A 57 -7.77 0.67 -44.21
C GLN A 57 -8.47 -0.09 -43.05
N LEU A 58 -9.51 -0.84 -43.36
CA LEU A 58 -10.20 -1.67 -42.37
C LEU A 58 -9.31 -2.77 -41.78
N ALA A 59 -8.48 -3.42 -42.62
CA ALA A 59 -7.51 -4.39 -42.13
C ALA A 59 -6.50 -3.77 -41.15
N ALA A 60 -5.94 -2.60 -41.51
CA ALA A 60 -5.01 -1.86 -40.66
C ALA A 60 -5.66 -1.44 -39.31
N LEU A 61 -6.90 -0.92 -39.35
CA LEU A 61 -7.66 -0.57 -38.14
C LEU A 61 -7.92 -1.81 -37.26
N THR A 62 -8.22 -2.95 -37.87
CA THR A 62 -8.43 -4.19 -37.13
C THR A 62 -7.17 -4.62 -36.36
N ASP A 63 -6.00 -4.48 -37.00
CA ASP A 63 -4.74 -4.81 -36.33
C ASP A 63 -4.39 -3.82 -35.24
N GLN A 64 -4.67 -2.53 -35.41
CA GLN A 64 -4.54 -1.52 -34.35
C GLN A 64 -5.45 -1.84 -33.14
N VAL A 65 -6.71 -2.20 -33.38
CA VAL A 65 -7.64 -2.58 -32.32
C VAL A 65 -7.15 -3.80 -31.56
N LYS A 66 -6.58 -4.82 -32.25
CA LYS A 66 -5.97 -5.99 -31.58
C LYS A 66 -4.78 -5.59 -30.71
N ALA A 67 -3.88 -4.73 -31.23
CA ALA A 67 -2.71 -4.27 -30.50
C ALA A 67 -3.12 -3.50 -29.23
N LEU A 68 -4.07 -2.54 -29.37
CA LEU A 68 -4.61 -1.79 -28.25
C LEU A 68 -5.26 -2.69 -27.18
N ASN A 69 -5.94 -3.74 -27.60
CA ASN A 69 -6.54 -4.70 -26.66
C ASN A 69 -5.48 -5.45 -25.84
N VAL A 70 -4.35 -5.80 -26.43
CA VAL A 70 -3.20 -6.41 -25.73
C VAL A 70 -2.63 -5.41 -24.70
N GLU A 71 -2.44 -4.16 -25.11
CA GLU A 71 -1.95 -3.11 -24.23
C GLU A 71 -2.90 -2.83 -23.04
N VAL A 72 -4.21 -2.75 -23.29
CA VAL A 72 -5.22 -2.58 -22.23
C VAL A 72 -5.17 -3.73 -21.22
N LYS A 73 -5.00 -4.97 -21.68
CA LYS A 73 -4.83 -6.13 -20.78
C LYS A 73 -3.56 -6.03 -19.95
N ALA A 74 -2.45 -5.63 -20.57
CA ALA A 74 -1.17 -5.47 -19.88
C ALA A 74 -1.26 -4.37 -18.81
N LEU A 75 -1.87 -3.22 -19.15
CA LEU A 75 -2.13 -2.13 -18.20
C LEU A 75 -3.04 -2.57 -17.06
N GLY A 76 -4.11 -3.35 -17.34
CA GLY A 76 -4.97 -3.91 -16.32
C GLY A 76 -4.22 -4.77 -15.30
N ASN A 77 -3.32 -5.65 -15.79
CA ASN A 77 -2.47 -6.44 -14.91
C ASN A 77 -1.50 -5.57 -14.08
N THR A 78 -0.94 -4.53 -14.71
CA THR A 78 -0.07 -3.59 -13.99
C THR A 78 -0.81 -2.84 -12.88
N VAL A 79 -2.04 -2.38 -13.15
CA VAL A 79 -2.89 -1.73 -12.14
C VAL A 79 -3.15 -2.68 -10.97
N THR A 80 -3.53 -3.93 -11.26
CA THR A 80 -3.78 -4.93 -10.20
C THR A 80 -2.54 -5.18 -9.35
N ASN A 81 -1.36 -5.29 -9.97
CA ASN A 81 -0.11 -5.47 -9.24
C ASN A 81 0.20 -4.26 -8.36
N LEU A 82 0.05 -3.04 -8.90
CA LEU A 82 0.27 -1.81 -8.12
C LEU A 82 -0.70 -1.64 -6.94
N GLU A 83 -1.94 -2.09 -7.07
CA GLU A 83 -2.91 -2.12 -5.97
C GLU A 83 -2.49 -3.10 -4.87
N ASN A 84 -1.97 -4.26 -5.25
CA ASN A 84 -1.43 -5.25 -4.30
C ASN A 84 -0.18 -4.70 -3.59
N ASP A 85 0.78 -4.15 -4.34
CA ASP A 85 2.00 -3.55 -3.80
C ASP A 85 1.68 -2.41 -2.84
N LYS A 86 0.71 -1.55 -3.21
CA LYS A 86 0.22 -0.48 -2.34
C LYS A 86 -0.31 -1.03 -1.02
N THR A 87 -1.11 -2.10 -1.08
CA THR A 87 -1.70 -2.71 0.12
C THR A 87 -0.61 -3.30 1.02
N GLU A 88 0.37 -4.00 0.44
CA GLU A 88 1.52 -4.55 1.16
C GLU A 88 2.37 -3.45 1.82
N LEU A 89 2.65 -2.38 1.08
CA LEU A 89 3.38 -1.23 1.61
C LEU A 89 2.63 -0.54 2.74
N MET A 90 1.32 -0.37 2.64
CA MET A 90 0.50 0.21 3.71
C MET A 90 0.55 -0.64 4.98
N ASN A 91 0.48 -1.96 4.86
CA ASN A 91 0.61 -2.88 5.99
C ASN A 91 2.02 -2.79 6.60
N THR A 92 3.06 -2.79 5.76
CA THR A 92 4.45 -2.65 6.19
C THR A 92 4.68 -1.33 6.95
N VAL A 93 4.15 -0.22 6.44
CA VAL A 93 4.24 1.09 7.10
C VAL A 93 3.52 1.06 8.44
N ALA A 94 2.32 0.46 8.51
CA ALA A 94 1.57 0.35 9.76
C ALA A 94 2.31 -0.49 10.81
N ASP A 95 2.92 -1.61 10.39
CA ASP A 95 3.70 -2.47 11.28
C ASP A 95 4.98 -1.76 11.77
N GLN A 96 5.68 -1.06 10.89
CA GLN A 96 6.86 -0.29 11.25
C GLN A 96 6.51 0.88 12.17
N ASP A 97 5.42 1.60 11.91
CA ASP A 97 4.91 2.67 12.78
C ASP A 97 4.58 2.13 14.18
N ALA A 98 3.87 1.01 14.23
CA ALA A 98 3.57 0.35 15.50
C ALA A 98 4.84 -0.07 16.26
N GLN A 99 5.87 -0.57 15.57
CA GLN A 99 7.15 -0.95 16.19
C GLN A 99 7.94 0.28 16.70
N LEU A 100 7.92 1.38 15.97
CA LEU A 100 8.57 2.62 16.37
C LEU A 100 7.98 3.22 17.66
N HIS A 101 6.69 2.96 17.91
CA HIS A 101 5.97 3.46 19.08
C HIS A 101 5.94 2.48 20.25
N VAL A 102 6.62 1.33 20.15
CA VAL A 102 6.74 0.39 21.24
C VAL A 102 7.62 0.96 22.36
N VAL A 103 7.09 0.93 23.57
CA VAL A 103 7.79 1.22 24.81
C VAL A 103 7.55 0.11 25.83
N TYR A 104 8.41 0.03 26.80
CA TYR A 104 8.32 -0.99 27.83
C TYR A 104 8.37 -0.36 29.22
N TYR A 105 7.59 -0.86 30.15
CA TYR A 105 7.69 -0.43 31.54
C TYR A 105 7.57 -1.59 32.51
N ILE A 106 8.16 -1.40 33.67
CA ILE A 106 8.00 -2.28 34.81
C ILE A 106 7.94 -1.47 36.10
N VAL A 107 7.03 -1.88 36.99
CA VAL A 107 6.91 -1.35 38.35
C VAL A 107 7.06 -2.51 39.30
N ASP A 108 8.15 -2.52 40.07
CA ASP A 108 8.40 -3.63 41.01
C ASP A 108 9.25 -3.16 42.21
N SER A 109 9.37 -4.01 43.22
CA SER A 109 10.25 -3.74 44.37
C SER A 109 11.73 -3.76 43.97
N ASP A 110 12.55 -3.00 44.70
CA ASP A 110 14.01 -3.05 44.54
C ASP A 110 14.56 -4.50 44.55
N LYS A 111 14.00 -5.36 45.41
CA LYS A 111 14.45 -6.74 45.54
C LYS A 111 14.10 -7.57 44.32
N GLU A 112 12.89 -7.45 43.80
CA GLU A 112 12.44 -8.20 42.64
C GLU A 112 13.14 -7.73 41.35
N LEU A 113 13.35 -6.42 41.18
CA LEU A 113 14.12 -5.91 40.04
C LEU A 113 15.57 -6.42 40.02
N MET A 114 16.17 -6.59 41.19
CA MET A 114 17.50 -7.22 41.30
C MET A 114 17.45 -8.73 41.03
N ARG A 115 16.44 -9.41 41.52
CA ARG A 115 16.24 -10.87 41.29
C ARG A 115 16.04 -11.19 39.82
N LYS A 116 15.35 -10.29 39.08
CA LYS A 116 15.10 -10.37 37.65
C LYS A 116 16.26 -9.85 36.79
N ASP A 117 17.38 -9.49 37.41
CA ASP A 117 18.54 -8.91 36.75
C ASP A 117 18.24 -7.65 35.90
N ILE A 118 17.17 -6.91 36.28
CA ILE A 118 16.76 -5.67 35.62
C ILE A 118 17.54 -4.47 36.21
N MET A 119 17.90 -4.55 37.48
CA MET A 119 18.57 -3.47 38.18
C MET A 119 19.82 -3.98 38.92
N ASP A 120 20.96 -3.31 38.74
CA ASP A 120 22.21 -3.66 39.39
C ASP A 120 22.65 -2.55 40.39
N LYS A 121 23.40 -2.94 41.42
CA LYS A 121 24.04 -2.05 42.36
C LYS A 121 25.48 -1.80 41.92
N ARG A 122 25.71 -0.86 41.01
CA ARG A 122 27.10 -0.48 40.64
C ARG A 122 27.55 0.74 41.46
N GLY A 123 28.75 0.64 42.03
CA GLY A 123 29.49 1.73 42.65
C GLY A 123 29.78 1.59 44.13
N ILE A 124 31.05 1.87 44.53
CA ILE A 124 31.53 1.82 45.91
C ILE A 124 31.23 3.12 46.63
N ILE A 125 31.07 4.25 45.92
CA ILE A 125 30.73 5.56 46.44
C ILE A 125 29.65 6.17 45.58
N GLY A 126 28.44 6.34 46.15
CA GLY A 126 27.27 6.83 45.43
C GLY A 126 26.57 5.70 44.64
N ARG A 127 25.64 5.02 45.31
CA ARG A 127 24.89 3.90 44.71
C ARG A 127 24.00 4.37 43.57
N THR A 128 24.54 4.44 42.36
CA THR A 128 23.75 4.65 41.14
C THR A 128 23.18 3.31 40.73
N ARG A 129 21.87 3.19 40.70
CA ARG A 129 21.16 2.03 40.15
C ARG A 129 21.06 2.21 38.64
N VAL A 130 21.50 1.24 37.89
CA VAL A 130 21.51 1.23 36.43
C VAL A 130 20.68 0.06 35.97
N VAL A 131 19.97 0.20 34.89
CA VAL A 131 19.29 -0.93 34.22
C VAL A 131 20.39 -1.85 33.69
N SER A 132 20.28 -3.15 33.99
CA SER A 132 21.25 -4.16 33.56
C SER A 132 21.15 -4.40 32.03
N ASP A 133 22.31 -4.56 31.37
CA ASP A 133 22.35 -4.90 29.95
C ASP A 133 21.78 -6.31 29.63
N GLY A 134 21.58 -7.14 30.66
CA GLY A 134 21.04 -8.50 30.57
C GLY A 134 19.53 -8.62 30.87
N ALA A 135 18.82 -7.49 31.08
CA ALA A 135 17.41 -7.53 31.44
C ALA A 135 16.54 -8.21 30.38
N SER A 136 15.77 -9.23 30.80
CA SER A 136 14.80 -9.89 29.90
C SER A 136 13.59 -9.00 29.65
N MET A 137 13.26 -8.73 28.38
CA MET A 137 12.05 -7.97 28.02
C MET A 137 10.75 -8.72 28.36
N ALA A 138 10.81 -9.99 28.67
CA ALA A 138 9.63 -10.80 29.05
C ALA A 138 8.99 -10.35 30.37
N ASP A 139 9.75 -9.70 31.24
CA ASP A 139 9.25 -9.17 32.52
C ASP A 139 8.60 -7.78 32.40
N PHE A 140 8.72 -7.13 31.24
CA PHE A 140 8.20 -5.80 31.03
C PHE A 140 6.81 -5.81 30.39
N VAL A 141 6.01 -4.84 30.74
CA VAL A 141 4.75 -4.54 30.06
C VAL A 141 5.06 -3.77 28.79
N ARG A 142 4.66 -4.32 27.66
CA ARG A 142 4.75 -3.65 26.35
C ARG A 142 3.57 -2.70 26.18
N ALA A 143 3.83 -1.49 25.72
CA ALA A 143 2.82 -0.46 25.49
C ALA A 143 3.17 0.38 24.24
N ASP A 144 2.24 1.23 23.85
CA ASP A 144 2.43 2.25 22.79
C ASP A 144 2.60 3.62 23.43
N ASP A 145 3.67 4.33 23.09
CA ASP A 145 4.01 5.64 23.67
C ASP A 145 3.00 6.74 23.34
N ARG A 146 2.18 6.56 22.31
CA ARG A 146 1.11 7.50 21.91
C ARG A 146 -0.13 7.41 22.80
N THR A 147 -0.33 6.27 23.45
CA THR A 147 -1.55 5.99 24.24
C THR A 147 -1.27 5.78 25.72
N LEU A 148 -0.02 5.52 26.08
CA LEU A 148 0.37 5.30 27.47
C LEU A 148 0.56 6.64 28.20
N GLU A 149 -0.51 7.14 28.78
CA GLU A 149 -0.49 8.41 29.55
C GLU A 149 -0.35 8.18 31.05
N ARG A 150 -0.81 7.02 31.57
CA ARG A 150 -0.88 6.76 33.01
C ARG A 150 -0.37 5.36 33.35
N ILE A 151 0.44 5.24 34.36
CA ILE A 151 0.97 3.99 34.86
C ILE A 151 0.62 3.84 36.34
N PRO A 152 -0.27 2.89 36.70
CA PRO A 152 -0.66 2.66 38.07
C PRO A 152 0.53 2.12 38.89
N ILE A 153 0.72 2.62 40.10
CA ILE A 153 1.83 2.25 40.98
C ILE A 153 1.32 1.74 42.33
N GLY A 154 0.54 2.54 43.06
CA GLY A 154 -0.05 2.17 44.35
C GLY A 154 0.99 1.84 45.44
N LYS A 155 2.16 2.48 45.44
CA LYS A 155 3.26 2.16 46.35
C LYS A 155 3.88 3.40 46.97
N ALA A 156 4.39 3.25 48.23
CA ALA A 156 5.22 4.27 48.84
C ALA A 156 6.68 4.19 48.40
N ARG A 157 7.42 5.28 48.61
CA ARG A 157 8.86 5.36 48.35
C ARG A 157 9.27 4.97 46.93
N VAL A 158 8.49 5.43 45.97
CA VAL A 158 8.71 5.20 44.55
C VAL A 158 9.90 6.00 44.02
N ARG A 159 10.64 5.39 43.07
CA ARG A 159 11.73 6.04 42.35
C ARG A 159 11.76 5.56 40.90
N ILE A 160 11.95 6.50 39.97
CA ILE A 160 12.23 6.19 38.58
C ILE A 160 13.73 5.89 38.45
N VAL A 161 14.06 4.73 37.89
CA VAL A 161 15.44 4.23 37.75
C VAL A 161 16.03 4.66 36.41
N THR A 162 15.25 4.62 35.36
CA THR A 162 15.61 5.06 34.01
C THR A 162 15.59 6.58 33.88
N SER A 163 16.34 7.10 32.91
CA SER A 163 16.51 8.56 32.71
C SER A 163 15.34 9.12 31.88
N HIS A 164 14.44 9.83 32.54
CA HIS A 164 13.36 10.57 31.92
C HIS A 164 13.37 12.03 32.41
N PRO A 165 13.10 13.03 31.54
CA PRO A 165 13.04 14.43 31.97
C PRO A 165 11.94 14.66 33.03
N GLU A 166 12.30 15.23 34.15
CA GLU A 166 11.34 15.48 35.27
C GLU A 166 10.16 16.38 34.88
N SER A 167 10.34 17.25 33.88
CA SER A 167 9.27 18.09 33.35
C SER A 167 8.22 17.35 32.50
N SER A 168 8.48 16.11 32.13
CA SER A 168 7.64 15.32 31.21
C SER A 168 6.67 14.36 31.90
N TYR A 169 6.70 14.28 33.21
CA TYR A 169 5.83 13.44 34.01
C TYR A 169 5.54 14.05 35.40
N MET A 170 4.53 13.50 36.06
CA MET A 170 4.25 13.76 37.45
C MET A 170 3.92 12.48 38.21
N LEU A 171 4.27 12.42 39.49
CA LEU A 171 3.85 11.37 40.41
C LEU A 171 2.65 11.85 41.21
N VAL A 172 1.51 11.26 41.01
CA VAL A 172 0.28 11.57 41.75
C VAL A 172 0.30 10.78 43.04
N LYS A 173 0.18 11.51 44.17
CA LYS A 173 0.25 10.93 45.51
C LYS A 173 -1.08 11.06 46.22
N ASP A 174 -1.38 10.11 47.09
CA ASP A 174 -2.49 10.15 48.01
C ASP A 174 -2.16 10.97 49.28
N SER A 175 -3.12 11.10 50.20
CA SER A 175 -2.95 11.82 51.48
C SER A 175 -1.95 11.13 52.44
N LYS A 176 -1.50 9.91 52.16
CA LYS A 176 -0.54 9.12 52.96
C LYS A 176 0.85 9.07 52.33
N ASP A 177 1.13 9.93 51.34
CA ASP A 177 2.39 9.95 50.53
C ASP A 177 2.64 8.66 49.73
N VAL A 178 1.59 7.91 49.47
CA VAL A 178 1.63 6.75 48.52
C VAL A 178 1.48 7.31 47.11
N VAL A 179 2.34 6.90 46.19
CA VAL A 179 2.23 7.22 44.77
C VAL A 179 1.20 6.33 44.14
N ASP A 180 0.05 6.87 43.79
CA ASP A 180 -1.02 6.11 43.14
C ASP A 180 -0.67 5.77 41.69
N GLU A 181 -0.19 6.79 40.96
CA GLU A 181 0.16 6.62 39.55
C GLU A 181 1.29 7.57 39.11
N LEU A 182 1.95 7.21 38.01
CA LEU A 182 2.79 8.10 37.22
C LEU A 182 1.96 8.57 36.03
N VAL A 183 1.86 9.89 35.85
CA VAL A 183 1.19 10.54 34.72
C VAL A 183 2.24 11.14 33.81
N ILE A 184 2.26 10.72 32.54
CA ILE A 184 3.12 11.26 31.50
C ILE A 184 2.43 12.52 30.95
N THR A 185 3.04 13.67 31.12
CA THR A 185 2.49 14.97 30.69
C THR A 185 2.99 15.38 29.30
N ASP A 186 4.17 14.89 28.89
CA ASP A 186 4.74 15.06 27.56
C ASP A 186 5.38 13.74 27.14
N GLY A 187 4.65 12.92 26.37
CA GLY A 187 5.11 11.61 25.91
C GLY A 187 6.36 11.70 25.06
N THR A 188 6.44 12.69 24.18
CA THR A 188 7.61 12.87 23.28
C THR A 188 8.88 13.16 24.08
N ALA A 189 8.81 14.06 25.04
CA ALA A 189 9.95 14.37 25.89
C ALA A 189 10.27 13.19 26.83
N PHE A 190 9.25 12.53 27.39
CA PHE A 190 9.42 11.43 28.32
C PHE A 190 10.19 10.25 27.70
N TRP A 191 9.79 9.82 26.52
CA TRP A 191 10.38 8.67 25.83
C TRP A 191 11.60 8.98 24.97
N LYS A 192 12.05 10.25 24.95
CA LYS A 192 13.18 10.69 24.13
C LYS A 192 14.50 10.02 24.49
N ASN A 193 14.79 9.86 25.77
CA ASN A 193 16.07 9.35 26.26
C ASN A 193 16.07 7.83 26.47
N SER A 194 14.90 7.24 26.70
CA SER A 194 14.76 5.80 26.96
C SER A 194 13.39 5.31 26.55
N ARG A 195 13.34 4.21 25.82
CA ARG A 195 12.12 3.47 25.47
C ARG A 195 11.73 2.47 26.57
N ILE A 196 12.46 2.44 27.65
CA ILE A 196 12.23 1.57 28.79
C ILE A 196 12.07 2.42 30.04
N LEU A 197 10.99 2.20 30.77
CA LEU A 197 10.75 2.80 32.09
C LEU A 197 10.86 1.73 33.17
N VAL A 198 11.73 1.94 34.12
CA VAL A 198 11.86 1.12 35.32
C VAL A 198 11.50 1.97 36.53
N VAL A 199 10.45 1.57 37.23
CA VAL A 199 9.99 2.19 38.47
C VAL A 199 10.23 1.21 39.61
N SER A 200 11.03 1.65 40.59
CA SER A 200 11.30 0.85 41.77
C SER A 200 10.57 1.39 42.99
N HIS A 201 10.21 0.51 43.91
CA HIS A 201 9.68 0.87 45.23
C HIS A 201 10.35 0.04 46.34
N LYS A 202 10.27 0.52 47.58
CA LYS A 202 10.75 -0.22 48.75
C LYS A 202 9.63 -1.00 49.37
#